data_eba56fafac8419d5b55d7b3939115927
#
_entry.id   eba56fafac8419d5b55d7b3939115927
#
_cell.length_a   1.000
_cell.length_b   1.000
_cell.length_c   1.000
_cell.angle_alpha   90.00
_cell.angle_beta   90.00
_cell.angle_gamma   90.00
#
_symmetry.space_group_name_H-M   'P 1'
#
loop_
_entity.id
_entity.type
_entity.pdbx_description
1 polymer ?
#
loop_
_entity_poly.entity_id
_entity_poly.type
_entity_poly.pdbx_seq_one_letter_code
_entity_poly.pdbx_strand_id
1 'polypeptide(L)'
;MTKDIIAESVQNDLRYLQLLARSFPTIADASTEIINLEAILNLPKGTEHFLSDLHGEDQAFSHVLRNASGAVKRKVNEIFSNTLRESEKKELCSLIYYPEDKLELIKSQEQDLEDWYQVTLNQLVRVCRNVSSKYTRSKVRKALPKEFSYIIQELLHESSVEPNKSAYVDQIICTIISTGRADDFIIAMCNLIQRLTIDLLHLSLIHI
;
A
#
# COMPACT_ATOMS: atom_id res chain seq x y z
N MET A 1 12.46 9.44 -34.43
CA MET A 1 13.95 9.45 -34.45
C MET A 1 14.58 8.65 -33.29
N THR A 2 14.29 8.94 -32.03
CA THR A 2 14.93 8.22 -30.91
C THR A 2 14.45 6.76 -30.75
N LYS A 3 13.18 6.46 -31.02
CA LYS A 3 12.63 5.10 -30.98
C LYS A 3 13.19 4.21 -32.10
N ASP A 4 13.40 4.76 -33.27
CA ASP A 4 13.91 4.03 -34.43
C ASP A 4 15.38 3.64 -34.25
N ILE A 5 16.19 4.54 -33.66
CA ILE A 5 17.61 4.29 -33.38
C ILE A 5 17.79 3.20 -32.30
N ILE A 6 16.93 3.19 -31.28
CA ILE A 6 16.95 2.14 -30.24
C ILE A 6 16.52 0.80 -30.82
N ALA A 7 15.49 0.77 -31.67
CA ALA A 7 15.02 -0.44 -32.34
C ALA A 7 16.10 -1.06 -33.25
N GLU A 8 16.81 -0.22 -34.00
CA GLU A 8 17.89 -0.64 -34.89
C GLU A 8 19.13 -1.15 -34.16
N SER A 9 19.47 -0.53 -33.03
CA SER A 9 20.53 -0.96 -32.14
C SER A 9 20.23 -2.31 -31.49
N VAL A 10 18.99 -2.54 -31.04
CA VAL A 10 18.58 -3.81 -30.40
C VAL A 10 18.50 -4.95 -31.41
N GLN A 11 18.11 -4.69 -32.67
CA GLN A 11 18.10 -5.70 -33.74
C GLN A 11 19.49 -6.19 -34.09
N ASN A 12 20.52 -5.38 -33.92
CA ASN A 12 21.91 -5.72 -34.25
C ASN A 12 22.70 -6.34 -33.08
N ASP A 13 22.13 -6.35 -31.86
CA ASP A 13 22.80 -6.95 -30.70
C ASP A 13 22.35 -8.40 -30.46
N LEU A 14 22.99 -9.33 -31.15
CA LEU A 14 22.70 -10.76 -31.04
C LEU A 14 22.81 -11.30 -29.60
N ARG A 15 23.73 -10.79 -28.81
CA ARG A 15 23.88 -11.17 -27.39
C ARG A 15 22.68 -10.75 -26.56
N TYR A 16 22.20 -9.54 -26.77
CA TYR A 16 21.04 -9.02 -26.07
C TYR A 16 19.76 -9.81 -26.44
N LEU A 17 19.59 -10.11 -27.74
CA LEU A 17 18.48 -10.94 -28.20
C LEU A 17 18.55 -12.37 -27.65
N GLN A 18 19.73 -12.96 -27.52
CA GLN A 18 19.91 -14.26 -26.88
C GLN A 18 19.56 -14.26 -25.39
N LEU A 19 19.84 -13.17 -24.66
CA LEU A 19 19.43 -13.01 -23.26
C LEU A 19 17.91 -12.87 -23.14
N LEU A 20 17.30 -12.08 -24.01
CA LEU A 20 15.83 -11.94 -24.06
C LEU A 20 15.15 -13.27 -24.39
N ALA A 21 15.67 -14.04 -25.32
CA ALA A 21 15.12 -15.34 -25.69
C ALA A 21 15.17 -16.38 -24.56
N ARG A 22 16.08 -16.23 -23.56
CA ARG A 22 16.06 -17.07 -22.35
C ARG A 22 14.91 -16.73 -21.41
N SER A 23 14.55 -15.45 -21.33
CA SER A 23 13.45 -14.98 -20.48
C SER A 23 12.09 -15.12 -21.17
N PHE A 24 12.06 -14.96 -22.48
CA PHE A 24 10.87 -15.00 -23.32
C PHE A 24 11.10 -15.95 -24.52
N PRO A 25 11.03 -17.28 -24.26
CA PRO A 25 11.44 -18.28 -25.26
C PRO A 25 10.48 -18.39 -26.45
N THR A 26 9.24 -17.89 -26.30
CA THR A 26 8.24 -17.91 -27.38
C THR A 26 7.71 -16.51 -27.68
N ILE A 27 7.14 -16.35 -28.88
CA ILE A 27 6.44 -15.10 -29.26
C ILE A 27 5.28 -14.82 -28.31
N ALA A 28 4.59 -15.84 -27.84
CA ALA A 28 3.49 -15.69 -26.88
C ALA A 28 3.98 -15.13 -25.54
N ASP A 29 5.11 -15.62 -25.02
CA ASP A 29 5.70 -15.11 -23.79
C ASP A 29 6.12 -13.65 -23.95
N ALA A 30 6.82 -13.32 -25.03
CA ALA A 30 7.25 -11.95 -25.31
C ALA A 30 6.05 -11.01 -25.49
N SER A 31 5.02 -11.42 -26.21
CA SER A 31 3.79 -10.64 -26.41
C SER A 31 3.06 -10.40 -25.10
N THR A 32 2.97 -11.41 -24.24
CA THR A 32 2.34 -11.29 -22.90
C THR A 32 3.07 -10.27 -22.05
N GLU A 33 4.42 -10.30 -22.06
CA GLU A 33 5.20 -9.32 -21.31
C GLU A 33 5.10 -7.90 -21.88
N ILE A 34 5.07 -7.73 -23.20
CA ILE A 34 4.84 -6.44 -23.83
C ILE A 34 3.49 -5.86 -23.40
N ILE A 35 2.41 -6.68 -23.45
CA ILE A 35 1.07 -6.26 -23.01
C ILE A 35 1.11 -5.82 -21.53
N ASN A 36 1.79 -6.58 -20.67
CA ASN A 36 1.95 -6.26 -19.25
C ASN A 36 2.70 -4.94 -19.04
N LEU A 37 3.83 -4.76 -19.73
CA LEU A 37 4.65 -3.54 -19.60
C LEU A 37 3.93 -2.30 -20.14
N GLU A 38 3.27 -2.41 -21.30
CA GLU A 38 2.46 -1.32 -21.86
C GLU A 38 1.31 -0.92 -20.91
N ALA A 39 0.66 -1.90 -20.29
CA ALA A 39 -0.36 -1.63 -19.28
C ALA A 39 0.21 -0.93 -18.05
N ILE A 40 1.41 -1.34 -17.56
CA ILE A 40 2.09 -0.73 -16.42
C ILE A 40 2.45 0.74 -16.70
N LEU A 41 2.84 1.10 -17.91
CA LEU A 41 3.14 2.48 -18.30
C LEU A 41 1.95 3.43 -18.17
N ASN A 42 0.73 2.89 -18.15
CA ASN A 42 -0.52 3.65 -17.98
C ASN A 42 -1.00 3.70 -16.51
N LEU A 43 -0.30 3.07 -15.56
CA LEU A 43 -0.62 3.21 -14.14
C LEU A 43 -0.28 4.63 -13.64
N PRO A 44 -1.00 5.14 -12.64
CA PRO A 44 -0.64 6.38 -11.99
C PRO A 44 0.80 6.34 -11.48
N LYS A 45 1.51 7.46 -11.61
CA LYS A 45 2.86 7.56 -11.04
C LYS A 45 2.81 7.35 -9.52
N GLY A 46 3.80 6.65 -9.02
CA GLY A 46 4.01 6.50 -7.60
C GLY A 46 4.36 7.81 -6.90
N THR A 47 4.32 7.80 -5.58
CA THR A 47 4.75 8.93 -4.76
C THR A 47 6.24 8.82 -4.48
N GLU A 48 7.01 9.78 -4.97
CA GLU A 48 8.45 9.88 -4.72
C GLU A 48 8.70 10.90 -3.60
N HIS A 49 9.57 10.55 -2.66
CA HIS A 49 9.95 11.40 -1.54
C HIS A 49 11.43 11.71 -1.62
N PHE A 50 11.75 12.98 -1.52
CA PHE A 50 13.13 13.48 -1.49
C PHE A 50 13.42 14.02 -0.11
N LEU A 51 14.43 13.50 0.55
CA LEU A 51 14.88 13.91 1.88
C LEU A 51 16.37 14.22 1.86
N SER A 52 16.76 15.27 2.58
CA SER A 52 18.15 15.69 2.78
C SER A 52 18.35 16.11 4.24
N ASP A 53 19.60 16.30 4.63
CA ASP A 53 20.00 16.91 5.92
C ASP A 53 19.35 16.24 7.14
N LEU A 54 19.52 14.94 7.29
CA LEU A 54 18.94 14.19 8.40
C LEU A 54 19.53 14.55 9.77
N HIS A 55 20.76 15.00 9.85
CA HIS A 55 21.49 15.44 11.05
C HIS A 55 21.35 14.50 12.28
N GLY A 56 21.12 13.22 12.07
CA GLY A 56 20.92 12.26 13.15
C GLY A 56 19.54 12.32 13.84
N GLU A 57 18.59 13.08 13.30
CA GLU A 57 17.22 13.25 13.80
C GLU A 57 16.34 12.04 13.41
N ASP A 58 16.62 10.88 14.03
CA ASP A 58 15.96 9.61 13.71
C ASP A 58 14.44 9.65 13.93
N GLN A 59 13.99 10.31 14.99
CA GLN A 59 12.56 10.42 15.31
C GLN A 59 11.81 11.26 14.26
N ALA A 60 12.37 12.40 13.86
CA ALA A 60 11.78 13.25 12.85
C ALA A 60 11.77 12.53 11.48
N PHE A 61 12.85 11.85 11.13
CA PHE A 61 12.95 11.07 9.91
C PHE A 61 11.93 9.91 9.89
N SER A 62 11.84 9.15 10.97
CA SER A 62 10.87 8.06 11.12
C SER A 62 9.43 8.57 11.02
N HIS A 63 9.13 9.72 11.63
CA HIS A 63 7.81 10.35 11.52
C HIS A 63 7.47 10.72 10.06
N VAL A 64 8.42 11.30 9.32
CA VAL A 64 8.23 11.64 7.90
C VAL A 64 7.97 10.39 7.06
N LEU A 65 8.67 9.29 7.33
CA LEU A 65 8.41 8.01 6.65
C LEU A 65 7.02 7.46 6.98
N ARG A 66 6.63 7.45 8.24
CA ARG A 66 5.33 6.92 8.68
C ARG A 66 4.14 7.71 8.11
N ASN A 67 4.24 9.03 8.04
CA ASN A 67 3.19 9.88 7.48
C ASN A 67 3.30 10.09 5.96
N ALA A 68 4.38 9.60 5.34
CA ALA A 68 4.70 9.77 3.93
C ALA A 68 4.62 11.24 3.48
N SER A 69 5.32 12.14 4.20
CA SER A 69 5.28 13.59 3.98
C SER A 69 3.85 14.14 3.86
N GLY A 70 2.94 13.63 4.68
CA GLY A 70 1.53 14.03 4.69
C GLY A 70 0.66 13.34 3.63
N ALA A 71 1.19 12.42 2.83
CA ALA A 71 0.41 11.74 1.81
C ALA A 71 -0.68 10.85 2.39
N VAL A 72 -0.42 10.17 3.53
CA VAL A 72 -1.45 9.39 4.25
C VAL A 72 -2.62 10.28 4.66
N LYS A 73 -2.35 11.45 5.25
CA LYS A 73 -3.40 12.40 5.66
C LYS A 73 -4.23 12.88 4.47
N ARG A 74 -3.59 13.19 3.33
CA ARG A 74 -4.33 13.56 2.12
C ARG A 74 -5.27 12.45 1.67
N LYS A 75 -4.79 11.19 1.67
CA LYS A 75 -5.60 10.02 1.30
C LYS A 75 -6.78 9.80 2.25
N VAL A 76 -6.57 9.89 3.55
CA VAL A 76 -7.64 9.81 4.55
C VAL A 76 -8.69 10.91 4.30
N ASN A 77 -8.27 12.15 4.05
CA ASN A 77 -9.17 13.24 3.75
C ASN A 77 -9.95 13.04 2.45
N GLU A 78 -9.31 12.53 1.39
CA GLU A 78 -9.98 12.22 0.12
C GLU A 78 -11.04 11.12 0.30
N ILE A 79 -10.72 10.04 1.01
CA ILE A 79 -11.60 8.87 1.19
C ILE A 79 -12.80 9.19 2.08
N PHE A 80 -12.57 9.97 3.13
CA PHE A 80 -13.55 10.24 4.19
C PHE A 80 -14.03 11.69 4.24
N SER A 81 -13.93 12.43 3.13
CA SER A 81 -14.19 13.88 3.06
C SER A 81 -15.42 14.34 3.84
N ASN A 82 -16.56 13.65 3.67
CA ASN A 82 -17.84 14.00 4.28
C ASN A 82 -18.39 12.95 5.25
N THR A 83 -17.64 11.86 5.50
CA THR A 83 -18.12 10.74 6.33
C THR A 83 -17.52 10.71 7.72
N LEU A 84 -16.34 11.30 7.91
CA LEU A 84 -15.68 11.40 9.20
C LEU A 84 -15.44 12.86 9.57
N ARG A 85 -15.55 13.17 10.88
CA ARG A 85 -15.16 14.47 11.43
C ARG A 85 -13.64 14.62 11.38
N GLU A 86 -13.16 15.87 11.45
CA GLU A 86 -11.72 16.14 11.42
C GLU A 86 -10.94 15.51 12.60
N SER A 87 -11.59 15.36 13.77
CA SER A 87 -11.03 14.65 14.92
C SER A 87 -10.83 13.17 14.61
N GLU A 88 -11.84 12.51 14.05
CA GLU A 88 -11.79 11.09 13.70
C GLU A 88 -10.75 10.80 12.61
N LYS A 89 -10.63 11.68 11.62
CA LYS A 89 -9.57 11.60 10.58
C LYS A 89 -8.17 11.73 11.19
N LYS A 90 -7.99 12.63 12.16
CA LYS A 90 -6.72 12.79 12.88
C LYS A 90 -6.38 11.55 13.71
N GLU A 91 -7.36 10.97 14.37
CA GLU A 91 -7.20 9.73 15.16
C GLU A 91 -6.83 8.56 14.27
N LEU A 92 -7.50 8.37 13.14
CA LEU A 92 -7.16 7.36 12.14
C LEU A 92 -5.74 7.55 11.57
N CYS A 93 -5.35 8.79 11.28
CA CYS A 93 -3.98 9.08 10.85
C CYS A 93 -2.96 8.75 11.94
N SER A 94 -3.24 9.12 13.20
CA SER A 94 -2.35 8.81 14.35
C SER A 94 -2.20 7.31 14.55
N LEU A 95 -3.28 6.55 14.39
CA LEU A 95 -3.25 5.09 14.44
C LEU A 95 -2.39 4.52 13.30
N ILE A 96 -2.55 5.03 12.07
CA ILE A 96 -1.73 4.57 10.94
C ILE A 96 -0.24 4.87 11.17
N TYR A 97 0.10 6.01 11.79
CA TYR A 97 1.51 6.39 12.03
C TYR A 97 2.15 5.63 13.19
N TYR A 98 1.42 5.39 14.25
CA TYR A 98 1.90 4.82 15.51
C TYR A 98 0.91 3.77 16.04
N PRO A 99 0.75 2.63 15.34
CA PRO A 99 -0.32 1.68 15.66
C PRO A 99 -0.15 1.07 17.05
N GLU A 100 1.07 0.71 17.45
CA GLU A 100 1.33 0.08 18.76
C GLU A 100 0.94 1.01 19.92
N ASP A 101 1.51 2.22 19.92
CA ASP A 101 1.28 3.21 20.98
C ASP A 101 -0.20 3.63 21.06
N LYS A 102 -0.83 3.77 19.87
CA LYS A 102 -2.23 4.20 19.81
C LYS A 102 -3.19 3.12 20.26
N LEU A 103 -2.91 1.86 19.94
CA LEU A 103 -3.72 0.73 20.43
C LEU A 103 -3.68 0.59 21.95
N GLU A 104 -2.51 0.74 22.56
CA GLU A 104 -2.39 0.72 24.04
C GLU A 104 -3.24 1.82 24.68
N LEU A 105 -3.19 3.04 24.12
CA LEU A 105 -3.99 4.16 24.61
C LEU A 105 -5.50 3.89 24.48
N ILE A 106 -5.94 3.41 23.31
CA ILE A 106 -7.35 3.12 23.04
C ILE A 106 -7.88 2.04 23.96
N LYS A 107 -7.13 0.96 24.16
CA LYS A 107 -7.53 -0.13 25.09
C LYS A 107 -7.70 0.33 26.53
N SER A 108 -7.03 1.42 26.91
CA SER A 108 -7.19 2.00 28.25
C SER A 108 -8.39 2.95 28.39
N GLN A 109 -8.94 3.45 27.29
CA GLN A 109 -9.96 4.51 27.27
C GLN A 109 -11.31 4.06 26.70
N GLU A 110 -11.29 3.10 25.76
CA GLU A 110 -12.50 2.67 25.05
C GLU A 110 -13.29 1.67 25.88
N GLN A 111 -14.60 1.89 25.95
CA GLN A 111 -15.52 1.02 26.70
C GLN A 111 -16.06 -0.13 25.83
N ASP A 112 -16.22 0.10 24.53
CA ASP A 112 -16.66 -0.89 23.56
C ASP A 112 -15.58 -1.12 22.50
N LEU A 113 -14.62 -1.96 22.85
CA LEU A 113 -13.51 -2.30 21.96
C LEU A 113 -13.95 -3.10 20.73
N GLU A 114 -15.01 -3.89 20.84
CA GLU A 114 -15.47 -4.71 19.71
C GLU A 114 -16.03 -3.84 18.59
N ASP A 115 -16.90 -2.89 18.93
CA ASP A 115 -17.43 -1.92 17.95
C ASP A 115 -16.32 -1.04 17.37
N TRP A 116 -15.40 -0.57 18.23
CA TRP A 116 -14.25 0.18 17.78
C TRP A 116 -13.38 -0.59 16.77
N TYR A 117 -13.09 -1.88 17.04
CA TYR A 117 -12.33 -2.72 16.10
C TYR A 117 -13.07 -2.88 14.77
N GLN A 118 -14.37 -3.13 14.82
CA GLN A 118 -15.21 -3.28 13.63
C GLN A 118 -15.14 -2.04 12.74
N VAL A 119 -15.34 -0.86 13.31
CA VAL A 119 -15.29 0.42 12.59
C VAL A 119 -13.89 0.69 12.04
N THR A 120 -12.87 0.53 12.88
CA THR A 120 -11.48 0.82 12.54
C THR A 120 -10.95 -0.09 11.43
N LEU A 121 -11.21 -1.39 11.51
CA LEU A 121 -10.82 -2.36 10.47
C LEU A 121 -11.44 -2.03 9.12
N ASN A 122 -12.71 -1.67 9.09
CA ASN A 122 -13.39 -1.22 7.86
C ASN A 122 -12.76 0.04 7.29
N GLN A 123 -12.39 1.01 8.14
CA GLN A 123 -11.70 2.23 7.70
C GLN A 123 -10.32 1.93 7.13
N LEU A 124 -9.52 1.09 7.79
CA LEU A 124 -8.19 0.70 7.33
C LEU A 124 -8.24 -0.07 6.01
N VAL A 125 -9.21 -0.96 5.83
CA VAL A 125 -9.43 -1.66 4.54
C VAL A 125 -9.70 -0.66 3.42
N ARG A 126 -10.55 0.35 3.65
CA ARG A 126 -10.84 1.40 2.65
C ARG A 126 -9.58 2.20 2.30
N VAL A 127 -8.78 2.60 3.29
CA VAL A 127 -7.51 3.32 3.06
C VAL A 127 -6.55 2.44 2.29
N CYS A 128 -6.38 1.18 2.69
CA CYS A 128 -5.46 0.25 2.05
C CYS A 128 -5.86 -0.03 0.59
N ARG A 129 -7.15 -0.20 0.29
CA ARG A 129 -7.65 -0.30 -1.09
C ARG A 129 -7.27 0.92 -1.93
N ASN A 130 -7.44 2.12 -1.40
CA ASN A 130 -7.11 3.35 -2.12
C ASN A 130 -5.61 3.46 -2.40
N VAL A 131 -4.74 3.25 -1.40
CA VAL A 131 -3.29 3.36 -1.60
C VAL A 131 -2.74 2.24 -2.48
N SER A 132 -3.38 1.06 -2.50
CA SER A 132 -2.97 -0.07 -3.34
C SER A 132 -3.43 0.04 -4.80
N SER A 133 -4.46 0.84 -5.08
CA SER A 133 -5.09 0.94 -6.41
C SER A 133 -4.16 1.42 -7.52
N LYS A 134 -3.09 2.14 -7.17
CA LYS A 134 -2.07 2.63 -8.12
C LYS A 134 -1.03 1.58 -8.52
N TYR A 135 -1.09 0.39 -7.94
CA TYR A 135 -0.10 -0.67 -8.16
C TYR A 135 -0.67 -1.88 -8.88
N THR A 136 0.22 -2.66 -9.51
CA THR A 136 -0.13 -4.00 -9.99
C THR A 136 -0.43 -4.92 -8.81
N ARG A 137 -1.30 -5.92 -9.03
CA ARG A 137 -1.56 -6.98 -8.04
C ARG A 137 -0.28 -7.67 -7.58
N SER A 138 0.66 -7.88 -8.49
CA SER A 138 1.97 -8.50 -8.17
C SER A 138 2.77 -7.66 -7.17
N LYS A 139 2.80 -6.32 -7.35
CA LYS A 139 3.51 -5.41 -6.44
C LYS A 139 2.83 -5.39 -5.07
N VAL A 140 1.51 -5.30 -5.02
CA VAL A 140 0.74 -5.35 -3.75
C VAL A 140 1.00 -6.67 -3.03
N ARG A 141 0.89 -7.82 -3.73
CA ARG A 141 1.12 -9.15 -3.15
C ARG A 141 2.51 -9.30 -2.51
N LYS A 142 3.56 -8.72 -3.13
CA LYS A 142 4.92 -8.73 -2.58
C LYS A 142 5.07 -7.87 -1.32
N ALA A 143 4.20 -6.89 -1.12
CA ALA A 143 4.19 -6.00 0.04
C ALA A 143 3.40 -6.57 1.22
N LEU A 144 2.50 -7.54 0.98
CA LEU A 144 1.64 -8.10 2.02
C LEU A 144 2.45 -8.75 3.16
N PRO A 145 2.01 -8.56 4.42
CA PRO A 145 2.58 -9.29 5.55
C PRO A 145 2.28 -10.78 5.40
N LYS A 146 3.29 -11.63 5.63
CA LYS A 146 3.17 -13.08 5.39
C LYS A 146 2.02 -13.72 6.15
N GLU A 147 1.83 -13.32 7.40
CA GLU A 147 0.87 -13.89 8.32
C GLU A 147 -0.58 -13.68 7.86
N PHE A 148 -0.90 -12.49 7.35
CA PHE A 148 -2.26 -12.11 6.96
C PHE A 148 -2.43 -11.96 5.44
N SER A 149 -1.47 -12.42 4.65
CA SER A 149 -1.42 -12.09 3.22
C SER A 149 -2.67 -12.52 2.46
N TYR A 150 -3.19 -13.72 2.73
CA TYR A 150 -4.41 -14.22 2.10
C TYR A 150 -5.63 -13.38 2.50
N ILE A 151 -5.82 -13.15 3.81
CA ILE A 151 -6.97 -12.42 4.35
C ILE A 151 -6.99 -10.98 3.84
N ILE A 152 -5.84 -10.30 3.87
CA ILE A 152 -5.73 -8.93 3.36
C ILE A 152 -6.00 -8.89 1.85
N GLN A 153 -5.51 -9.88 1.10
CA GLN A 153 -5.77 -9.96 -0.34
C GLN A 153 -7.27 -10.10 -0.64
N GLU A 154 -7.99 -10.93 0.08
CA GLU A 154 -9.44 -11.05 -0.03
C GLU A 154 -10.13 -9.70 0.27
N LEU A 155 -9.80 -9.08 1.40
CA LEU A 155 -10.36 -7.79 1.80
C LEU A 155 -10.05 -6.66 0.80
N LEU A 156 -8.92 -6.70 0.10
CA LEU A 156 -8.56 -5.69 -0.90
C LEU A 156 -9.29 -5.87 -2.23
N HIS A 157 -9.56 -7.09 -2.64
CA HIS A 157 -10.13 -7.38 -3.95
C HIS A 157 -11.64 -7.53 -3.97
N GLU A 158 -12.23 -7.95 -2.84
CA GLU A 158 -13.67 -8.09 -2.76
C GLU A 158 -14.37 -6.74 -2.56
N SER A 159 -15.35 -6.47 -3.42
CA SER A 159 -16.15 -5.25 -3.32
C SER A 159 -17.28 -5.47 -2.33
N SER A 160 -17.35 -4.61 -1.29
CA SER A 160 -18.51 -4.54 -0.40
C SER A 160 -19.77 -3.98 -1.09
N VAL A 161 -19.67 -3.62 -2.38
CA VAL A 161 -20.79 -3.10 -3.17
C VAL A 161 -21.69 -4.23 -3.68
N GLU A 162 -21.16 -5.45 -3.81
CA GLU A 162 -21.96 -6.62 -4.18
C GLU A 162 -22.62 -7.23 -2.94
N PRO A 163 -23.96 -7.28 -2.85
CA PRO A 163 -24.66 -7.77 -1.65
C PRO A 163 -24.24 -9.16 -1.18
N ASN A 164 -23.87 -10.02 -2.12
CA ASN A 164 -23.48 -11.41 -1.82
C ASN A 164 -22.08 -11.53 -1.18
N LYS A 165 -21.27 -10.48 -1.24
CA LYS A 165 -19.89 -10.48 -0.70
C LYS A 165 -19.74 -9.62 0.54
N SER A 166 -20.69 -8.74 0.83
CA SER A 166 -20.71 -7.95 2.07
C SER A 166 -20.65 -8.86 3.29
N ALA A 167 -21.53 -9.86 3.37
CA ALA A 167 -21.56 -10.81 4.47
C ALA A 167 -20.25 -11.59 4.64
N TYR A 168 -19.57 -11.91 3.53
CA TYR A 168 -18.26 -12.56 3.56
C TYR A 168 -17.18 -11.66 4.16
N VAL A 169 -17.11 -10.41 3.74
CA VAL A 169 -16.16 -9.41 4.27
C VAL A 169 -16.43 -9.15 5.75
N ASP A 170 -17.70 -8.97 6.12
CA ASP A 170 -18.11 -8.76 7.51
C ASP A 170 -17.74 -9.96 8.39
N GLN A 171 -17.93 -11.18 7.88
CA GLN A 171 -17.56 -12.40 8.60
C GLN A 171 -16.04 -12.50 8.81
N ILE A 172 -15.22 -12.11 7.85
CA ILE A 172 -13.76 -12.05 8.01
C ILE A 172 -13.42 -11.12 9.18
N ILE A 173 -13.96 -9.90 9.18
CA ILE A 173 -13.68 -8.90 10.23
C ILE A 173 -14.15 -9.40 11.60
N CYS A 174 -15.37 -9.92 11.70
CA CYS A 174 -15.89 -10.51 12.94
C CYS A 174 -14.98 -11.63 13.45
N THR A 175 -14.46 -12.47 12.55
CA THR A 175 -13.59 -13.60 12.93
C THR A 175 -12.22 -13.11 13.40
N ILE A 176 -11.64 -12.08 12.79
CA ILE A 176 -10.39 -11.45 13.26
C ILE A 176 -10.57 -10.95 14.70
N ILE A 177 -11.70 -10.31 15.00
CA ILE A 177 -12.00 -9.78 16.34
C ILE A 177 -12.21 -10.92 17.33
N SER A 178 -13.07 -11.88 17.02
CA SER A 178 -13.43 -12.99 17.93
C SER A 178 -12.27 -13.94 18.23
N THR A 179 -11.28 -14.02 17.34
CA THR A 179 -10.04 -14.80 17.55
C THR A 179 -8.97 -14.05 18.34
N GLY A 180 -9.24 -12.79 18.75
CA GLY A 180 -8.30 -11.96 19.50
C GLY A 180 -7.11 -11.46 18.68
N ARG A 181 -7.23 -11.45 17.32
CA ARG A 181 -6.14 -11.07 16.42
C ARG A 181 -6.29 -9.64 15.85
N ALA A 182 -7.23 -8.85 16.40
CA ALA A 182 -7.53 -7.51 15.90
C ALA A 182 -6.33 -6.55 16.00
N ASP A 183 -5.60 -6.55 17.11
CA ASP A 183 -4.43 -5.69 17.30
C ASP A 183 -3.34 -5.99 16.26
N ASP A 184 -2.96 -7.27 16.14
CA ASP A 184 -1.93 -7.71 15.19
C ASP A 184 -2.33 -7.36 13.75
N PHE A 185 -3.62 -7.54 13.44
CA PHE A 185 -4.14 -7.24 12.11
C PHE A 185 -4.13 -5.74 11.82
N ILE A 186 -4.52 -4.90 12.78
CA ILE A 186 -4.46 -3.43 12.66
C ILE A 186 -3.02 -2.97 12.43
N ILE A 187 -2.07 -3.47 13.24
CA ILE A 187 -0.64 -3.14 13.08
C ILE A 187 -0.16 -3.53 11.68
N ALA A 188 -0.50 -4.74 11.23
CA ALA A 188 -0.13 -5.22 9.90
C ALA A 188 -0.73 -4.35 8.78
N MET A 189 -1.99 -3.94 8.89
CA MET A 189 -2.65 -3.04 7.94
C MET A 189 -2.03 -1.64 7.93
N CYS A 190 -1.74 -1.06 9.10
CA CYS A 190 -1.09 0.25 9.20
C CYS A 190 0.29 0.25 8.55
N ASN A 191 1.11 -0.76 8.85
CA ASN A 191 2.43 -0.93 8.25
C ASN A 191 2.35 -1.14 6.72
N LEU A 192 1.34 -1.86 6.24
CA LEU A 192 1.10 -2.04 4.81
C LEU A 192 0.72 -0.71 4.14
N ILE A 193 -0.16 0.09 4.76
CA ILE A 193 -0.56 1.40 4.26
C ILE A 193 0.66 2.32 4.17
N GLN A 194 1.48 2.41 5.22
CA GLN A 194 2.72 3.19 5.22
C GLN A 194 3.63 2.75 4.06
N ARG A 195 3.86 1.45 3.91
CA ARG A 195 4.73 0.87 2.87
C ARG A 195 4.22 1.14 1.45
N LEU A 196 2.90 1.09 1.23
CA LEU A 196 2.30 1.32 -0.09
C LEU A 196 2.11 2.81 -0.41
N THR A 197 2.23 3.69 0.57
CA THR A 197 2.07 5.13 0.33
C THR A 197 3.33 5.75 -0.24
N ILE A 198 4.52 5.27 0.15
CA ILE A 198 5.81 5.67 -0.40
C ILE A 198 6.24 4.67 -1.47
N ASP A 199 6.42 5.13 -2.71
CA ASP A 199 6.91 4.29 -3.80
C ASP A 199 8.43 4.26 -3.84
N LEU A 200 9.03 5.43 -3.76
CA LEU A 200 10.47 5.62 -3.87
C LEU A 200 10.92 6.70 -2.91
N LEU A 201 11.95 6.39 -2.16
CA LEU A 201 12.61 7.32 -1.25
C LEU A 201 13.98 7.68 -1.83
N HIS A 202 14.19 8.95 -2.11
CA HIS A 202 15.48 9.50 -2.47
C HIS A 202 16.09 10.16 -1.24
N LEU A 203 17.21 9.64 -0.78
CA LEU A 203 17.95 10.18 0.35
C LEU A 203 19.24 10.82 -0.16
N SER A 204 19.38 12.13 0.05
CA SER A 204 20.64 12.83 -0.21
C SER A 204 21.54 12.72 1.01
N LEU A 205 22.77 12.25 0.81
CA LEU A 205 23.82 12.20 1.82
C LEU A 205 24.86 13.31 1.62
N ILE A 206 24.50 14.37 0.92
CA ILE A 206 25.40 15.50 0.71
C ILE A 206 25.55 16.22 2.04
N HIS A 207 26.73 16.11 2.63
CA HIS A 207 27.17 17.00 3.68
C HIS A 207 27.68 18.28 3.02
N ILE A 208 27.01 19.38 3.30
CA ILE A 208 27.53 20.70 3.00
C ILE A 208 28.39 21.12 4.19
#